data_5c8f23f4ad2db006cb2b9745e4bf2fb0
#
_entry.id   5c8f23f4ad2db006cb2b9745e4bf2fb0
#
_cell.length_a   1.000
_cell.length_b   1.000
_cell.length_c   1.000
_cell.angle_alpha   90.00
_cell.angle_beta   90.00
_cell.angle_gamma   90.00
#
_symmetry.space_group_name_H-M   'P 1'
#
loop_
_entity.id
_entity.type
_entity.pdbx_description
1 polymer ?
#
loop_
_entity_poly.entity_id
_entity_poly.type
_entity_poly.pdbx_seq_one_letter_code
_entity_poly.pdbx_strand_id
1 'polypeptide(L)'
;PDGSALLGAAREGTGVRIAALDRLRRRREEAALHEAEETPGQREAAWAGPFRDVTADDVLRLAWAEWLGFNPSAPDDVLVRLARLRVGYPGHRRDLPPAVTEALATDPDWRVRAELVEARRDLTAAQWDALFFTPPAPRRLELLVERAARHRADLSPDTCERLAAHPNPAVRAAAVELPGLPGPFAAALAADPVAAVRAAACPAAWPHLDSPARRRLLDDPAPVARRAALLAHHEDHPLPRPVYEAEDLGETAVRRCRLERDLAEHLAAHPDATLRERLAANPHLPPDLVAALGHDPDDAVRLAVSVRPELTEQQRASVPYTVAPHTLRRTPPWVAALHGDPEAMRRCAASAHPLLRAGAARARRLPPDAVERLARDEDSVVRLFLAESCDDAPADLLLEVWRWWDGGFSHPDRPRGHPNFPRTGLLRYADDPSPRMRRLAPDDPQSTPELVERLSRDPAAEVRRRAAEDPRLSAASAVRLLDDVDEGVRITAARNPVLPARSLVRLLRDRATLRDAVANPGLPVPVMRRMLEGVGPRD
;
A
#
# COMPACT_ATOMS: atom_id res chain seq x y z
N PRO A 1 7.75 64.30 18.32
CA PRO A 1 7.46 63.17 19.18
C PRO A 1 8.35 62.01 18.80
N ASP A 2 9.19 61.76 19.74
CA ASP A 2 10.44 61.00 19.70
C ASP A 2 10.20 59.53 19.39
N GLY A 3 10.71 59.06 18.27
CA GLY A 3 10.59 57.64 17.86
C GLY A 3 11.28 56.64 18.85
N SER A 4 12.12 57.18 19.76
CA SER A 4 12.76 56.39 20.81
C SER A 4 11.78 55.96 21.91
N ALA A 5 10.78 56.78 22.23
CA ALA A 5 9.75 56.46 23.23
C ALA A 5 8.77 55.37 22.76
N LEU A 6 8.42 55.35 21.46
CA LEU A 6 7.58 54.32 20.86
C LEU A 6 8.31 52.96 20.76
N LEU A 7 9.59 52.97 20.47
CA LEU A 7 10.44 51.78 20.46
C LEU A 7 10.66 51.23 21.88
N GLY A 8 10.73 52.07 22.90
CA GLY A 8 10.80 51.69 24.30
C GLY A 8 9.51 50.99 24.75
N ALA A 9 8.35 51.58 24.52
CA ALA A 9 7.04 51.02 24.85
C ALA A 9 6.73 49.72 24.11
N ALA A 10 7.16 49.59 22.85
CA ALA A 10 7.02 48.34 22.09
C ALA A 10 7.94 47.21 22.65
N ARG A 11 9.15 47.56 23.12
CA ARG A 11 10.07 46.63 23.78
C ARG A 11 9.56 46.18 25.16
N GLU A 12 9.01 47.11 25.96
CA GLU A 12 8.41 46.79 27.26
C GLU A 12 7.15 45.91 27.09
N GLY A 13 6.30 46.20 26.13
CA GLY A 13 5.11 45.39 25.81
C GLY A 13 5.50 43.96 25.34
N THR A 14 6.61 43.85 24.59
CA THR A 14 7.15 42.54 24.16
C THR A 14 7.74 41.77 25.34
N GLY A 15 8.48 42.45 26.23
CA GLY A 15 9.04 41.82 27.44
C GLY A 15 7.96 41.32 28.40
N VAL A 16 6.88 42.02 28.60
CA VAL A 16 5.72 41.60 29.41
C VAL A 16 5.03 40.38 28.80
N ARG A 17 4.86 40.35 27.48
CA ARG A 17 4.28 39.19 26.76
C ARG A 17 5.18 37.95 26.87
N ILE A 18 6.50 38.10 26.70
CA ILE A 18 7.47 37.01 26.87
C ILE A 18 7.42 36.46 28.30
N ALA A 19 7.46 37.32 29.33
CA ALA A 19 7.38 36.91 30.73
C ALA A 19 6.05 36.24 31.09
N ALA A 20 4.95 36.63 30.46
CA ALA A 20 3.64 35.98 30.63
C ALA A 20 3.61 34.59 29.97
N LEU A 21 4.18 34.44 28.78
CA LEU A 21 4.32 33.16 28.08
C LEU A 21 5.22 32.19 28.86
N ASP A 22 6.32 32.67 29.42
CA ASP A 22 7.23 31.85 30.25
C ASP A 22 6.56 31.39 31.55
N ARG A 23 5.73 32.25 32.16
CA ARG A 23 4.92 31.84 33.35
C ARG A 23 3.87 30.80 33.01
N LEU A 24 3.20 30.92 31.87
CA LEU A 24 2.22 29.93 31.40
C LEU A 24 2.91 28.60 31.10
N ARG A 25 4.08 28.65 30.47
CA ARG A 25 4.89 27.45 30.18
C ARG A 25 5.29 26.74 31.47
N ARG A 26 5.84 27.45 32.46
CA ARG A 26 6.21 26.83 33.76
C ARG A 26 5.01 26.22 34.46
N ARG A 27 3.87 26.89 34.51
CA ARG A 27 2.64 26.33 35.10
C ARG A 27 2.17 25.06 34.40
N ARG A 28 2.30 24.98 33.07
CA ARG A 28 1.98 23.75 32.32
C ARG A 28 2.97 22.64 32.62
N GLU A 29 4.25 22.93 32.73
CA GLU A 29 5.28 21.97 33.12
C GLU A 29 5.07 21.44 34.54
N GLU A 30 4.75 22.31 35.51
CA GLU A 30 4.42 21.94 36.89
C GLU A 30 3.13 21.07 36.95
N ALA A 31 2.11 21.43 36.19
CA ALA A 31 0.86 20.65 36.10
C ALA A 31 1.13 19.27 35.48
N ALA A 32 1.95 19.19 34.42
CA ALA A 32 2.34 17.92 33.79
C ALA A 32 3.14 17.02 34.74
N LEU A 33 4.07 17.59 35.51
CA LEU A 33 4.82 16.87 36.54
C LEU A 33 3.86 16.29 37.58
N HIS A 34 2.96 17.10 38.12
CA HIS A 34 1.97 16.63 39.10
C HIS A 34 1.04 15.57 38.53
N GLU A 35 0.61 15.70 37.28
CA GLU A 35 -0.20 14.69 36.58
C GLU A 35 0.59 13.41 36.31
N ALA A 36 1.90 13.46 36.14
CA ALA A 36 2.76 12.31 35.91
C ALA A 36 3.00 11.48 37.18
N GLU A 37 2.96 12.09 38.37
CA GLU A 37 3.14 11.41 39.64
C GLU A 37 1.88 10.63 40.05
N GLU A 38 1.79 9.36 39.66
CA GLU A 38 0.66 8.49 39.93
C GLU A 38 1.07 7.27 40.76
N THR A 39 0.47 7.09 41.91
CA THR A 39 0.66 5.88 42.74
C THR A 39 -0.13 4.70 42.16
N PRO A 40 0.26 3.41 42.45
CA PRO A 40 -0.50 2.25 42.01
C PRO A 40 -1.99 2.28 42.36
N GLY A 41 -2.32 2.74 43.57
CA GLY A 41 -3.73 2.87 44.00
C GLY A 41 -4.49 3.97 43.25
N GLN A 42 -3.85 5.08 42.90
CA GLN A 42 -4.44 6.12 42.07
C GLN A 42 -4.68 5.62 40.65
N ARG A 43 -3.75 4.84 40.10
CA ARG A 43 -3.88 4.19 38.79
C ARG A 43 -5.08 3.26 38.74
N GLU A 44 -5.22 2.36 39.73
CA GLU A 44 -6.35 1.44 39.82
C GLU A 44 -7.68 2.19 39.97
N ALA A 45 -7.73 3.19 40.85
CA ALA A 45 -8.92 4.05 41.04
C ALA A 45 -9.30 4.82 39.77
N ALA A 46 -8.31 5.28 38.98
CA ALA A 46 -8.54 5.96 37.71
C ALA A 46 -9.28 5.06 36.72
N TRP A 47 -8.89 3.78 36.59
CA TRP A 47 -9.52 2.83 35.66
C TRP A 47 -10.96 2.45 36.04
N ALA A 48 -11.40 2.66 37.26
CA ALA A 48 -12.79 2.49 37.64
C ALA A 48 -13.68 3.62 37.12
N GLY A 49 -13.09 4.79 36.83
CA GLY A 49 -13.82 6.03 36.47
C GLY A 49 -14.54 6.00 35.12
N PRO A 50 -13.96 5.49 34.02
CA PRO A 50 -14.55 5.57 32.67
C PRO A 50 -15.93 4.95 32.55
N PHE A 51 -16.24 3.94 33.37
CA PHE A 51 -17.45 3.13 33.27
C PHE A 51 -18.57 3.52 34.23
N ARG A 52 -18.40 4.53 35.10
CA ARG A 52 -19.38 4.85 36.14
C ARG A 52 -20.72 5.31 35.59
N ASP A 53 -20.67 6.08 34.48
CA ASP A 53 -21.85 6.76 33.92
C ASP A 53 -22.07 6.37 32.44
N VAL A 54 -21.42 5.29 31.96
CA VAL A 54 -21.47 4.86 30.54
C VAL A 54 -22.27 3.56 30.43
N THR A 55 -23.44 3.63 29.79
CA THR A 55 -24.31 2.47 29.52
C THR A 55 -23.82 1.66 28.30
N ALA A 56 -24.40 0.48 28.08
CA ALA A 56 -24.04 -0.38 26.95
C ALA A 56 -24.29 0.28 25.59
N ASP A 57 -25.36 1.08 25.50
CA ASP A 57 -25.78 1.77 24.25
C ASP A 57 -25.17 3.18 24.11
N ASP A 58 -24.22 3.53 24.99
CA ASP A 58 -23.59 4.84 24.95
C ASP A 58 -22.69 4.98 23.71
N VAL A 59 -22.83 6.13 23.07
CA VAL A 59 -22.01 6.50 21.88
C VAL A 59 -20.51 6.40 22.16
N LEU A 60 -20.07 6.62 23.41
CA LEU A 60 -18.67 6.45 23.79
C LEU A 60 -18.23 5.00 23.73
N ARG A 61 -19.04 4.03 24.16
CA ARG A 61 -18.70 2.60 24.06
C ARG A 61 -18.55 2.15 22.62
N LEU A 62 -19.49 2.55 21.78
CA LEU A 62 -19.40 2.26 20.34
C LEU A 62 -18.11 2.85 19.73
N ALA A 63 -17.79 4.10 20.10
CA ALA A 63 -16.57 4.73 19.63
C ALA A 63 -15.30 4.05 20.16
N TRP A 64 -15.28 3.59 21.42
CA TRP A 64 -14.15 2.79 21.94
C TRP A 64 -14.01 1.47 21.16
N ALA A 65 -15.09 0.75 20.94
CA ALA A 65 -15.08 -0.50 20.19
C ALA A 65 -14.57 -0.29 18.75
N GLU A 66 -14.97 0.81 18.10
CA GLU A 66 -14.56 1.15 16.73
C GLU A 66 -13.04 1.35 16.58
N TRP A 67 -12.37 1.88 17.61
CA TRP A 67 -10.93 2.15 17.54
C TRP A 67 -10.05 1.12 18.26
N LEU A 68 -10.66 0.26 19.11
CA LEU A 68 -9.90 -0.73 19.89
C LEU A 68 -9.20 -1.76 19.03
N GLY A 69 -9.71 -2.06 17.83
CA GLY A 69 -9.05 -2.94 16.86
C GLY A 69 -7.66 -2.48 16.43
N PHE A 70 -7.37 -1.19 16.57
CA PHE A 70 -6.05 -0.60 16.25
C PHE A 70 -5.10 -0.55 17.45
N ASN A 71 -5.53 -1.01 18.64
CA ASN A 71 -4.64 -1.07 19.80
C ASN A 71 -3.64 -2.21 19.67
N PRO A 72 -2.32 -1.96 19.64
CA PRO A 72 -1.31 -3.01 19.43
C PRO A 72 -1.26 -4.02 20.57
N SER A 73 -1.75 -3.68 21.77
CA SER A 73 -1.80 -4.56 22.94
C SER A 73 -3.15 -5.26 23.11
N ALA A 74 -4.08 -5.12 22.16
CA ALA A 74 -5.38 -5.81 22.22
C ALA A 74 -5.17 -7.33 22.13
N PRO A 75 -5.65 -8.12 23.11
CA PRO A 75 -5.48 -9.58 23.10
C PRO A 75 -6.41 -10.26 22.10
N ASP A 76 -6.09 -11.51 21.75
CA ASP A 76 -6.79 -12.28 20.72
C ASP A 76 -8.31 -12.35 20.94
N ASP A 77 -8.75 -12.58 22.16
CA ASP A 77 -10.19 -12.64 22.51
C ASP A 77 -10.93 -11.34 22.25
N VAL A 78 -10.27 -10.20 22.47
CA VAL A 78 -10.81 -8.87 22.18
C VAL A 78 -10.89 -8.66 20.67
N LEU A 79 -9.84 -9.01 19.92
CA LEU A 79 -9.81 -8.87 18.46
C LEU A 79 -10.87 -9.73 17.77
N VAL A 80 -11.00 -11.00 18.17
CA VAL A 80 -12.05 -11.90 17.66
C VAL A 80 -13.45 -11.35 17.99
N ARG A 81 -13.65 -10.84 19.21
CA ARG A 81 -14.92 -10.24 19.60
C ARG A 81 -15.27 -9.00 18.79
N LEU A 82 -14.31 -8.11 18.53
CA LEU A 82 -14.49 -6.92 17.69
C LEU A 82 -14.93 -7.30 16.27
N ALA A 83 -14.27 -8.29 15.66
CA ALA A 83 -14.63 -8.77 14.33
C ALA A 83 -16.08 -9.32 14.30
N ARG A 84 -16.48 -10.09 15.31
CA ARG A 84 -17.88 -10.59 15.44
C ARG A 84 -18.90 -9.50 15.67
N LEU A 85 -18.51 -8.43 16.35
CA LEU A 85 -19.33 -7.22 16.49
C LEU A 85 -19.34 -6.37 15.22
N ARG A 86 -18.49 -6.67 14.25
CA ARG A 86 -18.27 -5.91 13.01
C ARG A 86 -17.91 -4.46 13.27
N VAL A 87 -17.03 -4.26 14.24
CA VAL A 87 -16.50 -2.95 14.63
C VAL A 87 -14.98 -3.02 14.74
N GLY A 88 -14.30 -1.89 14.55
CA GLY A 88 -12.87 -1.77 14.75
C GLY A 88 -11.97 -2.44 13.70
N TYR A 89 -12.53 -3.09 12.72
CA TYR A 89 -11.82 -3.68 11.56
C TYR A 89 -10.48 -4.34 11.90
N PRO A 90 -10.43 -5.30 12.86
CA PRO A 90 -9.17 -5.90 13.32
C PRO A 90 -8.41 -6.62 12.20
N GLY A 91 -9.11 -7.12 11.17
CA GLY A 91 -8.50 -7.74 9.99
C GLY A 91 -7.50 -6.84 9.26
N HIS A 92 -7.63 -5.52 9.36
CA HIS A 92 -6.72 -4.55 8.74
C HIS A 92 -5.39 -4.35 9.48
N ARG A 93 -5.20 -4.97 10.63
CA ARG A 93 -3.92 -4.93 11.34
C ARG A 93 -2.85 -5.69 10.58
N ARG A 94 -1.66 -5.09 10.45
CA ARG A 94 -0.49 -5.75 9.85
C ARG A 94 0.09 -6.83 10.76
N ASP A 95 -0.03 -6.64 12.07
CA ASP A 95 0.47 -7.49 13.15
C ASP A 95 -0.61 -8.40 13.74
N LEU A 96 -1.61 -8.81 12.95
CA LEU A 96 -2.69 -9.68 13.41
C LEU A 96 -2.12 -11.05 13.82
N PRO A 97 -2.37 -11.51 15.06
CA PRO A 97 -1.88 -12.81 15.52
C PRO A 97 -2.40 -13.96 14.65
N PRO A 98 -1.57 -15.00 14.38
CA PRO A 98 -2.01 -16.16 13.59
C PRO A 98 -3.26 -16.85 14.13
N ALA A 99 -3.39 -16.94 15.46
CA ALA A 99 -4.57 -17.53 16.11
C ALA A 99 -5.85 -16.72 15.83
N VAL A 100 -5.75 -15.39 15.79
CA VAL A 100 -6.88 -14.52 15.41
C VAL A 100 -7.22 -14.69 13.94
N THR A 101 -6.21 -14.71 13.06
CA THR A 101 -6.41 -14.95 11.62
C THR A 101 -7.16 -16.27 11.39
N GLU A 102 -6.78 -17.35 12.07
CA GLU A 102 -7.43 -18.65 11.98
C GLU A 102 -8.89 -18.60 12.49
N ALA A 103 -9.11 -17.97 13.64
CA ALA A 103 -10.45 -17.81 14.21
C ALA A 103 -11.37 -16.99 13.29
N LEU A 104 -10.86 -15.97 12.61
CA LEU A 104 -11.63 -15.15 11.66
C LEU A 104 -11.87 -15.91 10.34
N ALA A 105 -10.90 -16.66 9.84
CA ALA A 105 -11.04 -17.44 8.61
C ALA A 105 -12.10 -18.53 8.70
N THR A 106 -12.31 -19.07 9.90
CA THR A 106 -13.27 -20.14 10.18
C THR A 106 -14.55 -19.66 10.87
N ASP A 107 -14.73 -18.35 11.04
CA ASP A 107 -15.90 -17.79 11.74
C ASP A 107 -17.21 -18.17 11.02
N PRO A 108 -18.28 -18.57 11.75
CA PRO A 108 -19.56 -18.90 11.13
C PRO A 108 -20.21 -17.75 10.38
N ASP A 109 -19.95 -16.48 10.77
CA ASP A 109 -20.44 -15.35 9.99
C ASP A 109 -19.53 -15.08 8.78
N TRP A 110 -20.07 -15.28 7.56
CA TRP A 110 -19.34 -15.03 6.32
C TRP A 110 -18.87 -13.57 6.16
N ARG A 111 -19.53 -12.60 6.83
CA ARG A 111 -19.14 -11.19 6.79
C ARG A 111 -17.83 -10.96 7.54
N VAL A 112 -17.64 -11.66 8.66
CA VAL A 112 -16.36 -11.66 9.40
C VAL A 112 -15.24 -12.23 8.53
N ARG A 113 -15.53 -13.36 7.83
CA ARG A 113 -14.58 -13.94 6.89
C ARG A 113 -14.24 -13.01 5.73
N ALA A 114 -15.23 -12.30 5.18
CA ALA A 114 -15.03 -11.38 4.06
C ALA A 114 -14.13 -10.19 4.44
N GLU A 115 -14.26 -9.66 5.67
CA GLU A 115 -13.38 -8.59 6.16
C GLU A 115 -11.90 -9.00 6.14
N LEU A 116 -11.60 -10.25 6.51
CA LEU A 116 -10.24 -10.77 6.50
C LEU A 116 -9.65 -10.77 5.07
N VAL A 117 -10.44 -11.13 4.07
CA VAL A 117 -10.01 -11.15 2.66
C VAL A 117 -9.71 -9.74 2.13
N GLU A 118 -10.47 -8.72 2.56
CA GLU A 118 -10.19 -7.34 2.16
C GLU A 118 -8.84 -6.83 2.68
N ALA A 119 -8.45 -7.29 3.85
CA ALA A 119 -7.32 -6.77 4.60
C ALA A 119 -6.00 -7.54 4.38
N ARG A 120 -6.06 -8.87 4.11
CA ARG A 120 -4.90 -9.76 4.14
C ARG A 120 -4.53 -10.29 2.76
N ARG A 121 -3.21 -10.37 2.51
CA ARG A 121 -2.62 -10.94 1.27
C ARG A 121 -1.80 -12.19 1.52
N ASP A 122 -1.59 -12.54 2.78
CA ASP A 122 -0.67 -13.59 3.26
C ASP A 122 -1.42 -14.79 3.86
N LEU A 123 -2.67 -15.00 3.43
CA LEU A 123 -3.49 -16.14 3.85
C LEU A 123 -2.97 -17.44 3.26
N THR A 124 -2.98 -18.51 4.06
CA THR A 124 -2.61 -19.86 3.63
C THR A 124 -3.71 -20.50 2.76
N ALA A 125 -3.36 -21.54 1.99
CA ALA A 125 -4.32 -22.30 1.19
C ALA A 125 -5.48 -22.84 2.04
N ALA A 126 -5.21 -23.35 3.26
CA ALA A 126 -6.22 -23.85 4.18
C ALA A 126 -7.17 -22.73 4.66
N GLN A 127 -6.64 -21.53 4.92
CA GLN A 127 -7.47 -20.38 5.30
C GLN A 127 -8.35 -19.93 4.15
N TRP A 128 -7.84 -19.90 2.91
CA TRP A 128 -8.65 -19.63 1.72
C TRP A 128 -9.76 -20.66 1.53
N ASP A 129 -9.47 -21.95 1.71
CA ASP A 129 -10.48 -23.02 1.65
C ASP A 129 -11.59 -22.80 2.70
N ALA A 130 -11.22 -22.48 3.93
CA ALA A 130 -12.17 -22.14 4.99
C ALA A 130 -13.02 -20.91 4.65
N LEU A 131 -12.41 -19.86 4.10
CA LEU A 131 -13.11 -18.64 3.67
C LEU A 131 -14.18 -18.91 2.62
N PHE A 132 -13.90 -19.79 1.65
CA PHE A 132 -14.82 -20.09 0.57
C PHE A 132 -15.93 -21.06 0.98
N PHE A 133 -15.62 -22.07 1.77
CA PHE A 133 -16.48 -23.24 1.92
C PHE A 133 -17.03 -23.50 3.32
N THR A 134 -16.61 -22.74 4.35
CA THR A 134 -17.24 -22.86 5.68
C THR A 134 -18.71 -22.43 5.62
N PRO A 135 -19.68 -23.28 6.02
CA PRO A 135 -21.09 -22.90 6.06
C PRO A 135 -21.40 -21.81 7.10
N PRO A 136 -22.34 -20.89 6.82
CA PRO A 136 -23.00 -20.66 5.54
C PRO A 136 -22.03 -20.06 4.51
N ALA A 137 -22.13 -20.53 3.26
CA ALA A 137 -21.29 -20.02 2.19
C ALA A 137 -21.51 -18.52 1.96
N PRO A 138 -20.47 -17.76 1.57
CA PRO A 138 -20.59 -16.33 1.27
C PRO A 138 -21.63 -16.07 0.19
N ARG A 139 -22.52 -15.10 0.40
CA ARG A 139 -23.55 -14.73 -0.59
C ARG A 139 -22.99 -14.25 -1.91
N ARG A 140 -21.76 -13.70 -1.90
CA ARG A 140 -21.03 -13.18 -3.06
C ARG A 140 -19.64 -13.83 -3.13
N LEU A 141 -19.65 -15.14 -3.25
CA LEU A 141 -18.41 -15.93 -3.31
C LEU A 141 -17.53 -15.49 -4.51
N GLU A 142 -18.14 -15.09 -5.63
CA GLU A 142 -17.43 -14.57 -6.80
C GLU A 142 -16.49 -13.40 -6.46
N LEU A 143 -16.93 -12.47 -5.61
CA LEU A 143 -16.08 -11.33 -5.19
C LEU A 143 -14.89 -11.75 -4.35
N LEU A 144 -15.05 -12.78 -3.51
CA LEU A 144 -13.94 -13.32 -2.71
C LEU A 144 -12.94 -14.05 -3.61
N VAL A 145 -13.42 -14.79 -4.63
CA VAL A 145 -12.57 -15.47 -5.61
C VAL A 145 -11.79 -14.45 -6.45
N GLU A 146 -12.46 -13.39 -6.95
CA GLU A 146 -11.77 -12.28 -7.63
C GLU A 146 -10.71 -11.61 -6.75
N ARG A 147 -10.97 -11.49 -5.46
CA ARG A 147 -10.00 -10.94 -4.53
C ARG A 147 -8.81 -11.87 -4.34
N ALA A 148 -9.05 -13.18 -4.20
CA ALA A 148 -7.99 -14.19 -4.14
C ALA A 148 -7.11 -14.15 -5.39
N ALA A 149 -7.71 -14.04 -6.58
CA ALA A 149 -6.99 -13.90 -7.84
C ALA A 149 -6.09 -12.63 -7.85
N ARG A 150 -6.64 -11.48 -7.46
CA ARG A 150 -5.88 -10.21 -7.35
C ARG A 150 -4.73 -10.27 -6.34
N HIS A 151 -4.91 -10.98 -5.24
CA HIS A 151 -3.87 -11.22 -4.24
C HIS A 151 -2.86 -12.28 -4.67
N ARG A 152 -3.08 -12.94 -5.82
CA ARG A 152 -2.28 -14.08 -6.31
C ARG A 152 -2.21 -15.20 -5.27
N ALA A 153 -3.37 -15.51 -4.66
CA ALA A 153 -3.49 -16.51 -3.62
C ALA A 153 -2.96 -17.87 -4.09
N ASP A 154 -2.17 -18.51 -3.26
CA ASP A 154 -1.72 -19.88 -3.47
C ASP A 154 -2.82 -20.83 -2.96
N LEU A 155 -3.64 -21.35 -3.88
CA LEU A 155 -4.78 -22.22 -3.58
C LEU A 155 -4.42 -23.68 -3.86
N SER A 156 -5.06 -24.59 -3.12
CA SER A 156 -4.93 -26.02 -3.43
C SER A 156 -5.62 -26.36 -4.77
N PRO A 157 -5.13 -27.38 -5.51
CA PRO A 157 -5.79 -27.86 -6.72
C PRO A 157 -7.25 -28.27 -6.49
N ASP A 158 -7.58 -28.85 -5.34
CA ASP A 158 -8.95 -29.21 -4.94
C ASP A 158 -9.84 -27.96 -4.80
N THR A 159 -9.34 -26.90 -4.18
CA THR A 159 -10.04 -25.63 -4.08
C THR A 159 -10.33 -25.05 -5.47
N CYS A 160 -9.34 -25.03 -6.36
CA CYS A 160 -9.51 -24.56 -7.73
C CYS A 160 -10.57 -25.39 -8.50
N GLU A 161 -10.54 -26.73 -8.36
CA GLU A 161 -11.53 -27.61 -8.97
C GLU A 161 -12.95 -27.34 -8.48
N ARG A 162 -13.14 -27.22 -7.17
CA ARG A 162 -14.45 -26.92 -6.54
C ARG A 162 -15.00 -25.57 -7.00
N LEU A 163 -14.17 -24.56 -7.13
CA LEU A 163 -14.57 -23.24 -7.63
C LEU A 163 -14.90 -23.28 -9.13
N ALA A 164 -14.12 -24.01 -9.93
CA ALA A 164 -14.35 -24.19 -11.37
C ALA A 164 -15.64 -25.02 -11.65
N ALA A 165 -16.03 -25.92 -10.75
CA ALA A 165 -17.26 -26.71 -10.84
C ALA A 165 -18.46 -26.08 -10.10
N HIS A 166 -18.33 -24.86 -9.58
CA HIS A 166 -19.37 -24.24 -8.74
C HIS A 166 -20.68 -23.98 -9.52
N PRO A 167 -21.89 -24.20 -8.92
CA PRO A 167 -23.16 -24.02 -9.61
C PRO A 167 -23.40 -22.57 -10.09
N ASN A 168 -22.90 -21.56 -9.38
CA ASN A 168 -22.98 -20.17 -9.79
C ASN A 168 -21.97 -19.86 -10.91
N PRO A 169 -22.42 -19.45 -12.13
CA PRO A 169 -21.51 -19.15 -13.23
C PRO A 169 -20.57 -17.96 -12.96
N ALA A 170 -20.97 -17.00 -12.11
CA ALA A 170 -20.09 -15.89 -11.74
C ALA A 170 -18.87 -16.38 -10.94
N VAL A 171 -19.04 -17.39 -10.07
CA VAL A 171 -17.92 -18.01 -9.35
C VAL A 171 -17.01 -18.76 -10.32
N ARG A 172 -17.57 -19.51 -11.29
CA ARG A 172 -16.77 -20.22 -12.29
C ARG A 172 -15.98 -19.24 -13.17
N ALA A 173 -16.59 -18.12 -13.56
CA ALA A 173 -15.89 -17.08 -14.32
C ALA A 173 -14.75 -16.44 -13.51
N ALA A 174 -14.98 -16.15 -12.23
CA ALA A 174 -13.94 -15.61 -11.34
C ALA A 174 -12.80 -16.61 -11.08
N ALA A 175 -13.10 -17.91 -11.03
CA ALA A 175 -12.09 -18.96 -10.83
C ALA A 175 -11.05 -19.03 -11.96
N VAL A 176 -11.38 -18.58 -13.15
CA VAL A 176 -10.44 -18.52 -14.30
C VAL A 176 -9.24 -17.63 -14.02
N GLU A 177 -9.44 -16.54 -13.26
CA GLU A 177 -8.40 -15.57 -12.94
C GLU A 177 -7.42 -16.06 -11.85
N LEU A 178 -7.67 -17.23 -11.25
CA LEU A 178 -6.83 -17.77 -10.20
C LEU A 178 -5.47 -18.23 -10.75
N PRO A 179 -4.35 -17.82 -10.15
CA PRO A 179 -3.01 -18.08 -10.69
C PRO A 179 -2.61 -19.55 -10.72
N GLY A 180 -3.31 -20.40 -10.00
CA GLY A 180 -3.03 -21.84 -9.90
C GLY A 180 -4.05 -22.73 -10.62
N LEU A 181 -4.95 -22.16 -11.45
CA LEU A 181 -5.97 -22.98 -12.13
C LEU A 181 -5.31 -23.92 -13.15
N PRO A 182 -5.41 -25.27 -12.99
CA PRO A 182 -4.83 -26.19 -13.94
C PRO A 182 -5.44 -26.09 -15.33
N GLY A 183 -4.61 -26.23 -16.38
CA GLY A 183 -5.02 -26.10 -17.77
C GLY A 183 -6.25 -26.94 -18.17
N PRO A 184 -6.41 -28.19 -17.72
CA PRO A 184 -7.61 -28.98 -18.00
C PRO A 184 -8.91 -28.35 -17.50
N PHE A 185 -8.90 -27.68 -16.34
CA PHE A 185 -10.09 -26.97 -15.82
C PHE A 185 -10.38 -25.70 -16.63
N ALA A 186 -9.35 -24.94 -17.02
CA ALA A 186 -9.53 -23.81 -17.94
C ALA A 186 -10.15 -24.27 -19.27
N ALA A 187 -9.67 -25.40 -19.83
CA ALA A 187 -10.21 -25.99 -21.05
C ALA A 187 -11.69 -26.45 -20.88
N ALA A 188 -12.05 -27.01 -19.73
CA ALA A 188 -13.44 -27.38 -19.44
C ALA A 188 -14.34 -26.13 -19.35
N LEU A 189 -13.89 -25.06 -18.70
CA LEU A 189 -14.62 -23.80 -18.60
C LEU A 189 -14.78 -23.10 -19.96
N ALA A 190 -13.89 -23.32 -20.92
CA ALA A 190 -14.04 -22.85 -22.30
C ALA A 190 -15.20 -23.54 -23.06
N ALA A 191 -15.75 -24.63 -22.51
CA ALA A 191 -16.96 -25.29 -23.01
C ALA A 191 -18.19 -25.07 -22.11
N ASP A 192 -18.16 -24.15 -21.18
CA ASP A 192 -19.22 -23.85 -20.21
C ASP A 192 -20.55 -23.46 -20.94
N PRO A 193 -21.72 -23.88 -20.41
CA PRO A 193 -23.00 -23.50 -20.99
C PRO A 193 -23.21 -21.98 -21.01
N VAL A 194 -22.59 -21.21 -20.09
CA VAL A 194 -22.74 -19.77 -19.97
C VAL A 194 -21.65 -19.05 -20.77
N ALA A 195 -22.06 -18.23 -21.75
CA ALA A 195 -21.12 -17.52 -22.63
C ALA A 195 -20.09 -16.63 -21.90
N ALA A 196 -20.50 -15.98 -20.81
CA ALA A 196 -19.60 -15.15 -20.02
C ALA A 196 -18.45 -15.98 -19.39
N VAL A 197 -18.73 -17.22 -18.98
CA VAL A 197 -17.70 -18.14 -18.45
C VAL A 197 -16.76 -18.58 -19.56
N ARG A 198 -17.30 -18.94 -20.76
CA ARG A 198 -16.46 -19.27 -21.92
C ARG A 198 -15.55 -18.12 -22.33
N ALA A 199 -16.09 -16.90 -22.33
CA ALA A 199 -15.33 -15.70 -22.64
C ALA A 199 -14.18 -15.47 -21.64
N ALA A 200 -14.46 -15.57 -20.36
CA ALA A 200 -13.45 -15.43 -19.30
C ALA A 200 -12.36 -16.52 -19.41
N ALA A 201 -12.78 -17.78 -19.67
CA ALA A 201 -11.87 -18.92 -19.75
C ALA A 201 -10.97 -18.90 -21.00
N CYS A 202 -11.41 -18.27 -22.08
CA CYS A 202 -10.78 -18.36 -23.39
C CYS A 202 -9.28 -18.05 -23.38
N PRO A 203 -8.76 -16.96 -22.79
CA PRO A 203 -7.33 -16.66 -22.79
C PRO A 203 -6.48 -17.72 -22.08
N ALA A 204 -6.92 -18.18 -20.92
CA ALA A 204 -6.21 -19.19 -20.13
C ALA A 204 -6.31 -20.59 -20.73
N ALA A 205 -7.44 -20.91 -21.35
CA ALA A 205 -7.71 -22.19 -21.98
C ALA A 205 -7.01 -22.35 -23.34
N TRP A 206 -6.82 -21.26 -24.09
CA TRP A 206 -6.42 -21.29 -25.50
C TRP A 206 -5.21 -22.18 -25.81
N PRO A 207 -4.12 -22.16 -25.02
CA PRO A 207 -2.97 -23.03 -25.24
C PRO A 207 -3.27 -24.53 -25.07
N HIS A 208 -4.33 -24.86 -24.33
CA HIS A 208 -4.72 -26.23 -23.95
C HIS A 208 -5.84 -26.80 -24.82
N LEU A 209 -6.43 -25.98 -25.70
CA LEU A 209 -7.53 -26.40 -26.58
C LEU A 209 -7.03 -27.07 -27.85
N ASP A 210 -7.72 -28.14 -28.29
CA ASP A 210 -7.54 -28.73 -29.61
C ASP A 210 -8.16 -27.85 -30.72
N SER A 211 -7.85 -28.15 -31.99
CA SER A 211 -8.35 -27.38 -33.12
C SER A 211 -9.89 -27.37 -33.24
N PRO A 212 -10.61 -28.46 -32.98
CA PRO A 212 -12.07 -28.44 -32.95
C PRO A 212 -12.67 -27.55 -31.87
N ALA A 213 -12.07 -27.54 -30.67
CA ALA A 213 -12.54 -26.69 -29.56
C ALA A 213 -12.29 -25.20 -29.86
N ARG A 214 -11.11 -24.85 -30.38
CA ARG A 214 -10.81 -23.47 -30.82
C ARG A 214 -11.78 -23.00 -31.89
N ARG A 215 -12.10 -23.85 -32.89
CA ARG A 215 -13.06 -23.51 -33.95
C ARG A 215 -14.45 -23.25 -33.40
N ARG A 216 -14.94 -24.08 -32.47
CA ARG A 216 -16.24 -23.85 -31.81
C ARG A 216 -16.33 -22.50 -31.10
N LEU A 217 -15.23 -22.05 -30.47
CA LEU A 217 -15.20 -20.74 -29.81
C LEU A 217 -15.13 -19.58 -30.81
N LEU A 218 -14.41 -19.74 -31.92
CA LEU A 218 -14.36 -18.75 -33.00
C LEU A 218 -15.72 -18.57 -33.68
N ASP A 219 -16.52 -19.65 -33.74
CA ASP A 219 -17.87 -19.67 -34.31
C ASP A 219 -18.95 -19.53 -33.21
N ASP A 220 -18.59 -19.12 -31.99
CA ASP A 220 -19.54 -19.02 -30.87
C ASP A 220 -20.68 -18.05 -31.17
N PRO A 221 -21.95 -18.47 -30.98
CA PRO A 221 -23.10 -17.62 -31.25
C PRO A 221 -23.16 -16.37 -30.38
N ALA A 222 -22.54 -16.43 -29.18
CA ALA A 222 -22.48 -15.30 -28.26
C ALA A 222 -21.29 -14.39 -28.61
N PRO A 223 -21.50 -13.12 -28.95
CA PRO A 223 -20.44 -12.20 -29.35
C PRO A 223 -19.31 -12.06 -28.30
N VAL A 224 -19.64 -12.12 -27.02
CA VAL A 224 -18.65 -11.98 -25.96
C VAL A 224 -17.64 -13.13 -25.96
N ALA A 225 -18.09 -14.38 -26.17
CA ALA A 225 -17.20 -15.54 -26.25
C ALA A 225 -16.43 -15.55 -27.57
N ARG A 226 -17.08 -15.24 -28.68
CA ARG A 226 -16.43 -15.15 -29.99
C ARG A 226 -15.34 -14.09 -30.03
N ARG A 227 -15.58 -12.90 -29.50
CA ARG A 227 -14.54 -11.84 -29.39
C ARG A 227 -13.33 -12.29 -28.56
N ALA A 228 -13.57 -12.94 -27.43
CA ALA A 228 -12.47 -13.47 -26.60
C ALA A 228 -11.63 -14.52 -27.36
N ALA A 229 -12.31 -15.39 -28.14
CA ALA A 229 -11.64 -16.38 -28.98
C ALA A 229 -10.85 -15.74 -30.13
N LEU A 230 -11.41 -14.73 -30.80
CA LEU A 230 -10.71 -13.99 -31.85
C LEU A 230 -9.47 -13.27 -31.32
N LEU A 231 -9.57 -12.62 -30.15
CA LEU A 231 -8.42 -12.00 -29.52
C LEU A 231 -7.30 -13.02 -29.21
N ALA A 232 -7.66 -14.18 -28.64
CA ALA A 232 -6.70 -15.24 -28.35
C ALA A 232 -6.11 -15.88 -29.65
N HIS A 233 -6.93 -16.06 -30.67
CA HIS A 233 -6.50 -16.59 -31.96
C HIS A 233 -5.50 -15.68 -32.66
N HIS A 234 -5.79 -14.39 -32.66
CA HIS A 234 -5.00 -13.41 -33.41
C HIS A 234 -3.75 -12.90 -32.65
N GLU A 235 -3.45 -13.44 -31.46
CA GLU A 235 -2.11 -13.27 -30.87
C GLU A 235 -1.03 -13.94 -31.74
N ASP A 236 -1.36 -15.10 -32.35
CA ASP A 236 -0.44 -15.86 -33.18
C ASP A 236 -0.74 -15.80 -34.69
N HIS A 237 -1.97 -15.43 -35.08
CA HIS A 237 -2.42 -15.37 -36.47
C HIS A 237 -2.72 -13.93 -36.88
N PRO A 238 -2.44 -13.55 -38.14
CA PRO A 238 -2.74 -12.21 -38.62
C PRO A 238 -4.22 -11.85 -38.47
N LEU A 239 -4.51 -10.67 -37.96
CA LEU A 239 -5.86 -10.13 -37.79
C LEU A 239 -6.23 -9.26 -39.02
N PRO A 240 -7.19 -9.69 -39.85
CA PRO A 240 -7.65 -8.91 -40.98
C PRO A 240 -8.48 -7.71 -40.56
N ARG A 241 -8.35 -6.59 -41.26
CA ARG A 241 -9.12 -5.38 -41.00
C ARG A 241 -10.65 -5.60 -40.99
N PRO A 242 -11.25 -6.34 -41.92
CA PRO A 242 -12.68 -6.60 -41.87
C PRO A 242 -13.16 -7.31 -40.60
N VAL A 243 -12.35 -8.23 -40.05
CA VAL A 243 -12.66 -8.93 -38.79
C VAL A 243 -12.55 -7.97 -37.59
N TYR A 244 -11.52 -7.14 -37.57
CA TYR A 244 -11.32 -6.13 -36.53
C TYR A 244 -12.53 -5.19 -36.44
N GLU A 245 -13.00 -4.67 -37.59
CA GLU A 245 -14.11 -3.72 -37.67
C GLU A 245 -15.47 -4.39 -37.39
N ALA A 246 -15.74 -5.57 -37.98
CA ALA A 246 -17.02 -6.27 -37.85
C ALA A 246 -17.29 -6.78 -36.42
N GLU A 247 -16.26 -7.23 -35.73
CA GLU A 247 -16.39 -7.78 -34.37
C GLU A 247 -16.13 -6.75 -33.27
N ASP A 248 -15.79 -5.51 -33.63
CA ASP A 248 -15.49 -4.42 -32.66
C ASP A 248 -14.48 -4.86 -31.58
N LEU A 249 -13.32 -5.34 -32.02
CA LEU A 249 -12.30 -5.93 -31.13
C LEU A 249 -11.58 -4.87 -30.28
N GLY A 250 -11.66 -3.60 -30.68
CA GLY A 250 -11.21 -2.46 -29.90
C GLY A 250 -9.70 -2.40 -29.60
N GLU A 251 -9.36 -1.62 -28.58
CA GLU A 251 -7.97 -1.33 -28.19
C GLU A 251 -7.17 -2.58 -27.80
N THR A 252 -7.83 -3.61 -27.29
CA THR A 252 -7.16 -4.85 -26.87
C THR A 252 -6.51 -5.54 -28.07
N ALA A 253 -7.21 -5.62 -29.20
CA ALA A 253 -6.68 -6.18 -30.44
C ALA A 253 -5.49 -5.35 -30.96
N VAL A 254 -5.63 -4.03 -30.97
CA VAL A 254 -4.56 -3.11 -31.42
C VAL A 254 -3.28 -3.34 -30.61
N ARG A 255 -3.39 -3.59 -29.33
CA ARG A 255 -2.24 -3.72 -28.42
C ARG A 255 -1.61 -5.11 -28.42
N ARG A 256 -2.39 -6.19 -28.68
CA ARG A 256 -1.95 -7.57 -28.42
C ARG A 256 -1.93 -8.47 -29.64
N CYS A 257 -2.83 -8.23 -30.62
CA CYS A 257 -2.95 -9.12 -31.75
C CYS A 257 -1.86 -8.87 -32.81
N ARG A 258 -1.56 -9.90 -33.57
CA ARG A 258 -0.74 -9.81 -34.79
C ARG A 258 -1.60 -9.23 -35.90
N LEU A 259 -1.42 -7.95 -36.21
CA LEU A 259 -2.24 -7.24 -37.20
C LEU A 259 -1.78 -7.54 -38.64
N GLU A 260 -2.68 -7.67 -39.59
CA GLU A 260 -2.35 -7.58 -41.01
C GLU A 260 -1.78 -6.20 -41.35
N ARG A 261 -0.97 -6.15 -42.38
CA ARG A 261 -0.20 -4.95 -42.74
C ARG A 261 -1.09 -3.73 -42.98
N ASP A 262 -2.17 -3.91 -43.75
CA ASP A 262 -3.13 -2.85 -44.07
C ASP A 262 -3.86 -2.30 -42.84
N LEU A 263 -4.20 -3.17 -41.88
CA LEU A 263 -4.79 -2.77 -40.61
C LEU A 263 -3.77 -1.98 -39.77
N ALA A 264 -2.54 -2.48 -39.68
CA ALA A 264 -1.48 -1.80 -38.92
C ALA A 264 -1.15 -0.40 -39.48
N GLU A 265 -1.08 -0.26 -40.81
CA GLU A 265 -0.91 1.02 -41.49
C GLU A 265 -2.10 1.97 -41.28
N HIS A 266 -3.32 1.45 -41.36
CA HIS A 266 -4.52 2.23 -41.07
C HIS A 266 -4.52 2.78 -39.64
N LEU A 267 -4.17 1.95 -38.66
CA LEU A 267 -4.10 2.35 -37.25
C LEU A 267 -2.93 3.30 -36.97
N ALA A 268 -1.81 3.16 -37.68
CA ALA A 268 -0.67 4.07 -37.55
C ALA A 268 -1.00 5.49 -38.05
N ALA A 269 -1.93 5.60 -39.02
CA ALA A 269 -2.42 6.88 -39.54
C ALA A 269 -3.70 7.38 -38.83
N HIS A 270 -4.16 6.70 -37.78
CA HIS A 270 -5.41 7.04 -37.10
C HIS A 270 -5.31 8.43 -36.42
N PRO A 271 -6.36 9.28 -36.47
CA PRO A 271 -6.32 10.61 -35.86
C PRO A 271 -6.19 10.60 -34.32
N ASP A 272 -6.72 9.55 -33.66
CA ASP A 272 -6.62 9.40 -32.20
C ASP A 272 -5.21 8.92 -31.80
N ALA A 273 -4.47 9.77 -31.09
CA ALA A 273 -3.14 9.47 -30.58
C ALA A 273 -3.15 8.30 -29.57
N THR A 274 -4.26 8.09 -28.85
CA THR A 274 -4.38 6.97 -27.90
C THR A 274 -4.32 5.63 -28.63
N LEU A 275 -4.99 5.49 -29.78
CA LEU A 275 -4.90 4.27 -30.58
C LEU A 275 -3.49 4.08 -31.16
N ARG A 276 -2.84 5.16 -31.61
CA ARG A 276 -1.46 5.08 -32.09
C ARG A 276 -0.47 4.70 -30.97
N GLU A 277 -0.69 5.20 -29.73
CA GLU A 277 0.08 4.78 -28.54
C GLU A 277 -0.11 3.29 -28.24
N ARG A 278 -1.37 2.79 -28.31
CA ARG A 278 -1.67 1.35 -28.14
C ARG A 278 -0.96 0.52 -29.21
N LEU A 279 -0.99 0.98 -30.45
CA LEU A 279 -0.30 0.34 -31.57
C LEU A 279 1.22 0.35 -31.36
N ALA A 280 1.80 1.48 -30.95
CA ALA A 280 3.23 1.62 -30.65
C ALA A 280 3.70 0.61 -29.59
N ALA A 281 2.84 0.21 -28.68
CA ALA A 281 3.12 -0.81 -27.66
C ALA A 281 2.91 -2.26 -28.14
N ASN A 282 2.41 -2.49 -29.35
CA ASN A 282 2.14 -3.83 -29.88
C ASN A 282 3.45 -4.56 -30.22
N PRO A 283 3.75 -5.74 -29.61
CA PRO A 283 5.00 -6.46 -29.82
C PRO A 283 5.17 -7.02 -31.23
N HIS A 284 4.09 -7.16 -32.00
CA HIS A 284 4.10 -7.75 -33.36
C HIS A 284 4.19 -6.71 -34.47
N LEU A 285 4.38 -5.42 -34.12
CA LEU A 285 4.42 -4.35 -35.11
C LEU A 285 5.66 -4.46 -36.00
N PRO A 286 5.52 -4.33 -37.34
CA PRO A 286 6.66 -4.32 -38.26
C PRO A 286 7.67 -3.21 -37.95
N PRO A 287 9.00 -3.47 -38.09
CA PRO A 287 10.05 -2.51 -37.73
C PRO A 287 9.96 -1.14 -38.41
N ASP A 288 9.49 -1.09 -39.64
CA ASP A 288 9.30 0.16 -40.38
C ASP A 288 8.16 1.02 -39.83
N LEU A 289 7.06 0.40 -39.35
CA LEU A 289 6.00 1.11 -38.63
C LEU A 289 6.45 1.56 -37.24
N VAL A 290 7.25 0.76 -36.55
CA VAL A 290 7.89 1.18 -35.29
C VAL A 290 8.75 2.42 -35.52
N ALA A 291 9.56 2.42 -36.58
CA ALA A 291 10.40 3.59 -36.93
C ALA A 291 9.54 4.81 -37.28
N ALA A 292 8.44 4.65 -38.03
CA ALA A 292 7.52 5.74 -38.36
C ALA A 292 6.88 6.34 -37.10
N LEU A 293 6.35 5.51 -36.19
CA LEU A 293 5.76 5.94 -34.91
C LEU A 293 6.80 6.56 -33.95
N GLY A 294 8.08 6.25 -34.11
CA GLY A 294 9.18 6.92 -33.41
C GLY A 294 9.31 8.40 -33.75
N HIS A 295 8.67 8.86 -34.82
CA HIS A 295 8.60 10.26 -35.27
C HIS A 295 7.17 10.82 -35.20
N ASP A 296 6.27 10.15 -34.49
CA ASP A 296 4.88 10.59 -34.32
C ASP A 296 4.81 12.03 -33.72
N PRO A 297 3.86 12.86 -34.15
CA PRO A 297 3.67 14.18 -33.56
C PRO A 297 3.37 14.15 -32.05
N ASP A 298 2.74 13.08 -31.57
CA ASP A 298 2.37 12.92 -30.17
C ASP A 298 3.53 12.31 -29.34
N ASP A 299 3.84 12.93 -28.21
CA ASP A 299 4.94 12.53 -27.35
C ASP A 299 4.69 11.18 -26.63
N ALA A 300 3.43 10.86 -26.30
CA ALA A 300 3.09 9.57 -25.65
C ALA A 300 3.30 8.40 -26.62
N VAL A 301 3.04 8.58 -27.91
CA VAL A 301 3.32 7.58 -28.95
C VAL A 301 4.82 7.35 -29.07
N ARG A 302 5.63 8.42 -29.14
CA ARG A 302 7.09 8.32 -29.20
C ARG A 302 7.66 7.67 -27.92
N LEU A 303 7.12 8.04 -26.77
CA LEU A 303 7.52 7.41 -25.49
C LEU A 303 7.20 5.91 -25.47
N ALA A 304 6.02 5.49 -25.97
CA ALA A 304 5.68 4.07 -26.10
C ALA A 304 6.64 3.30 -27.00
N VAL A 305 7.08 3.91 -28.11
CA VAL A 305 8.12 3.35 -28.98
C VAL A 305 9.45 3.24 -28.24
N SER A 306 9.88 4.30 -27.55
CA SER A 306 11.21 4.38 -26.92
C SER A 306 11.46 3.32 -25.84
N VAL A 307 10.43 2.76 -25.22
CA VAL A 307 10.55 1.71 -24.20
C VAL A 307 10.47 0.29 -24.74
N ARG A 308 10.40 0.09 -26.04
CA ARG A 308 10.27 -1.25 -26.65
C ARG A 308 11.52 -2.11 -26.42
N PRO A 309 11.36 -3.44 -26.15
CA PRO A 309 12.48 -4.31 -25.81
C PRO A 309 13.46 -4.57 -26.96
N GLU A 310 12.98 -4.56 -28.21
CA GLU A 310 13.78 -4.87 -29.39
C GLU A 310 14.68 -3.74 -29.88
N LEU A 311 14.48 -2.49 -29.39
CA LEU A 311 15.31 -1.37 -29.80
C LEU A 311 16.70 -1.45 -29.18
N THR A 312 17.72 -1.22 -30.01
CA THR A 312 19.08 -0.94 -29.53
C THR A 312 19.13 0.41 -28.83
N GLU A 313 20.11 0.64 -27.97
CA GLU A 313 20.30 1.95 -27.31
C GLU A 313 20.46 3.09 -28.32
N GLN A 314 21.11 2.85 -29.46
CA GLN A 314 21.25 3.83 -30.53
C GLN A 314 19.89 4.20 -31.16
N GLN A 315 19.06 3.19 -31.48
CA GLN A 315 17.70 3.43 -31.99
C GLN A 315 16.84 4.15 -30.96
N ARG A 316 16.93 3.75 -29.70
CA ARG A 316 16.21 4.36 -28.59
C ARG A 316 16.60 5.84 -28.43
N ALA A 317 17.88 6.16 -28.52
CA ALA A 317 18.39 7.52 -28.43
C ALA A 317 17.96 8.41 -29.62
N SER A 318 17.59 7.82 -30.76
CA SER A 318 17.11 8.55 -31.93
C SER A 318 15.62 8.95 -31.82
N VAL A 319 14.86 8.37 -30.89
CA VAL A 319 13.44 8.72 -30.67
C VAL A 319 13.37 9.94 -29.75
N PRO A 320 12.81 11.07 -30.20
CA PRO A 320 12.64 12.25 -29.37
C PRO A 320 11.44 12.09 -28.43
N TYR A 321 11.65 11.73 -27.18
CA TYR A 321 10.62 11.57 -26.15
C TYR A 321 10.89 12.47 -24.96
N THR A 322 9.84 12.77 -24.20
CA THR A 322 9.92 13.50 -22.93
C THR A 322 9.47 12.61 -21.78
N VAL A 323 10.29 12.55 -20.73
CA VAL A 323 9.90 11.93 -19.45
C VAL A 323 9.72 13.04 -18.43
N ALA A 324 8.47 13.35 -18.08
CA ALA A 324 8.21 14.38 -17.11
C ALA A 324 8.80 14.03 -15.73
N PRO A 325 9.53 14.96 -15.06
CA PRO A 325 10.28 14.66 -13.83
C PRO A 325 9.42 14.17 -12.66
N HIS A 326 8.13 14.55 -12.63
CA HIS A 326 7.24 14.32 -11.49
C HIS A 326 6.06 13.38 -11.81
N THR A 327 6.04 12.75 -13.00
CA THR A 327 4.99 11.79 -13.32
C THR A 327 5.29 10.43 -12.69
N LEU A 328 4.21 9.73 -12.29
CA LEU A 328 4.31 8.36 -11.82
C LEU A 328 4.91 7.46 -12.92
N ARG A 329 6.17 7.11 -12.79
CA ARG A 329 6.89 6.28 -13.76
C ARG A 329 6.44 4.82 -13.60
N ARG A 330 5.69 4.34 -14.57
CA ARG A 330 5.32 2.92 -14.63
C ARG A 330 6.50 2.13 -15.19
N THR A 331 6.81 1.01 -14.55
CA THR A 331 7.77 0.05 -15.09
C THR A 331 7.19 -0.56 -16.37
N PRO A 332 7.94 -0.56 -17.49
CA PRO A 332 7.52 -1.29 -18.68
C PRO A 332 7.25 -2.77 -18.32
N PRO A 333 6.12 -3.37 -18.77
CA PRO A 333 5.74 -4.72 -18.35
C PRO A 333 6.81 -5.78 -18.62
N TRP A 334 7.53 -5.67 -19.74
CA TRP A 334 8.60 -6.59 -20.08
C TRP A 334 9.81 -6.48 -19.12
N VAL A 335 10.13 -5.27 -18.63
CA VAL A 335 11.20 -5.09 -17.63
C VAL A 335 10.78 -5.76 -16.32
N ALA A 336 9.52 -5.56 -15.91
CA ALA A 336 8.99 -6.21 -14.71
C ALA A 336 9.00 -7.75 -14.82
N ALA A 337 8.68 -8.30 -15.98
CA ALA A 337 8.75 -9.74 -16.23
C ALA A 337 10.18 -10.31 -16.15
N LEU A 338 11.19 -9.48 -16.41
CA LEU A 338 12.61 -9.86 -16.40
C LEU A 338 13.32 -9.53 -15.08
N HIS A 339 12.61 -9.12 -14.01
CA HIS A 339 13.25 -8.81 -12.71
C HIS A 339 14.06 -9.98 -12.12
N GLY A 340 13.78 -11.22 -12.52
CA GLY A 340 14.54 -12.41 -12.13
C GLY A 340 15.76 -12.72 -13.03
N ASP A 341 15.96 -11.99 -14.12
CA ASP A 341 17.09 -12.18 -15.05
C ASP A 341 18.20 -11.16 -14.77
N PRO A 342 19.36 -11.58 -14.21
CA PRO A 342 20.45 -10.69 -13.86
C PRO A 342 21.04 -9.93 -15.07
N GLU A 343 21.13 -10.57 -16.23
CA GLU A 343 21.69 -9.94 -17.43
C GLU A 343 20.73 -8.89 -18.02
N ALA A 344 19.43 -9.18 -18.02
CA ALA A 344 18.44 -8.20 -18.43
C ALA A 344 18.46 -6.99 -17.48
N MET A 345 18.60 -7.20 -16.17
CA MET A 345 18.69 -6.11 -15.21
C MET A 345 19.95 -5.27 -15.38
N ARG A 346 21.12 -5.87 -15.69
CA ARG A 346 22.34 -5.12 -16.05
C ARG A 346 22.13 -4.24 -17.27
N ARG A 347 21.51 -4.79 -18.33
CA ARG A 347 21.21 -4.02 -19.55
C ARG A 347 20.26 -2.86 -19.26
N CYS A 348 19.16 -3.11 -18.53
CA CYS A 348 18.22 -2.05 -18.16
C CYS A 348 18.86 -0.98 -17.26
N ALA A 349 19.68 -1.37 -16.29
CA ALA A 349 20.42 -0.45 -15.42
C ALA A 349 21.47 0.40 -16.17
N ALA A 350 21.99 -0.09 -17.28
CA ALA A 350 22.95 0.62 -18.11
C ALA A 350 22.31 1.44 -19.24
N SER A 351 20.99 1.35 -19.43
CA SER A 351 20.28 2.05 -20.50
C SER A 351 20.34 3.57 -20.33
N ALA A 352 20.48 4.28 -21.44
CA ALA A 352 20.32 5.73 -21.46
C ALA A 352 18.88 6.16 -21.09
N HIS A 353 17.89 5.27 -21.23
CA HIS A 353 16.46 5.58 -21.01
C HIS A 353 16.09 5.53 -19.52
N PRO A 354 15.63 6.65 -18.93
CA PRO A 354 15.36 6.72 -17.48
C PRO A 354 14.25 5.77 -17.01
N LEU A 355 13.25 5.44 -17.85
CA LEU A 355 12.20 4.48 -17.47
C LEU A 355 12.72 3.04 -17.40
N LEU A 356 13.73 2.68 -18.18
CA LEU A 356 14.34 1.35 -18.10
C LEU A 356 15.20 1.24 -16.84
N ARG A 357 16.01 2.26 -16.54
CA ARG A 357 16.79 2.33 -15.29
C ARG A 357 15.86 2.34 -14.07
N ALA A 358 14.79 3.16 -14.08
CA ALA A 358 13.78 3.19 -13.03
C ALA A 358 13.03 1.85 -12.88
N GLY A 359 12.76 1.17 -14.00
CA GLY A 359 12.17 -0.16 -14.03
C GLY A 359 13.06 -1.22 -13.38
N ALA A 360 14.36 -1.21 -13.72
CA ALA A 360 15.36 -2.10 -13.11
C ALA A 360 15.51 -1.83 -11.60
N ALA A 361 15.54 -0.55 -11.19
CA ALA A 361 15.64 -0.15 -9.78
C ALA A 361 14.51 -0.69 -8.89
N ARG A 362 13.37 -1.07 -9.48
CA ARG A 362 12.24 -1.69 -8.77
C ARG A 362 12.36 -3.21 -8.58
N ALA A 363 13.39 -3.83 -9.14
CA ALA A 363 13.64 -5.24 -8.89
C ALA A 363 14.07 -5.45 -7.44
N ARG A 364 13.49 -6.46 -6.79
CA ARG A 364 13.77 -6.76 -5.38
C ARG A 364 15.23 -7.15 -5.15
N ARG A 365 15.84 -7.83 -6.12
CA ARG A 365 17.26 -8.24 -6.11
C ARG A 365 17.89 -7.86 -7.42
N LEU A 366 19.10 -7.34 -7.34
CA LEU A 366 19.88 -6.91 -8.48
C LEU A 366 21.32 -7.42 -8.38
N PRO A 367 22.01 -7.60 -9.52
CA PRO A 367 23.46 -7.81 -9.51
C PRO A 367 24.19 -6.65 -8.81
N PRO A 368 25.27 -6.89 -8.04
CA PRO A 368 25.97 -5.86 -7.28
C PRO A 368 26.44 -4.66 -8.12
N ASP A 369 26.90 -4.91 -9.34
CA ASP A 369 27.33 -3.88 -10.30
C ASP A 369 26.14 -2.99 -10.77
N ALA A 370 24.95 -3.59 -10.92
CA ALA A 370 23.74 -2.83 -11.23
C ALA A 370 23.27 -2.00 -10.04
N VAL A 371 23.32 -2.54 -8.80
CA VAL A 371 23.03 -1.79 -7.59
C VAL A 371 23.94 -0.59 -7.46
N GLU A 372 25.28 -0.78 -7.62
CA GLU A 372 26.26 0.30 -7.51
C GLU A 372 26.02 1.41 -8.56
N ARG A 373 25.68 1.02 -9.79
CA ARG A 373 25.35 1.97 -10.87
C ARG A 373 24.09 2.78 -10.56
N LEU A 374 22.99 2.10 -10.21
CA LEU A 374 21.70 2.74 -9.94
C LEU A 374 21.71 3.57 -8.65
N ALA A 375 22.53 3.20 -7.66
CA ALA A 375 22.72 3.99 -6.45
C ALA A 375 23.37 5.36 -6.70
N ARG A 376 24.12 5.49 -7.80
CA ARG A 376 24.74 6.74 -8.24
C ARG A 376 24.08 7.36 -9.48
N ASP A 377 22.88 6.91 -9.82
CA ASP A 377 22.15 7.43 -10.98
C ASP A 377 21.93 8.94 -10.86
N GLU A 378 22.09 9.66 -11.95
CA GLU A 378 21.81 11.09 -12.01
C GLU A 378 20.34 11.42 -11.69
N ASP A 379 19.43 10.51 -12.05
CA ASP A 379 18.00 10.67 -11.82
C ASP A 379 17.61 10.25 -10.39
N SER A 380 17.16 11.23 -9.60
CA SER A 380 16.74 11.00 -8.21
C SER A 380 15.60 10.00 -8.08
N VAL A 381 14.72 9.86 -9.10
CA VAL A 381 13.62 8.90 -9.09
C VAL A 381 14.14 7.46 -9.23
N VAL A 382 15.22 7.26 -9.99
CA VAL A 382 15.89 5.94 -10.05
C VAL A 382 16.48 5.57 -8.70
N ARG A 383 17.19 6.51 -8.04
CA ARG A 383 17.73 6.30 -6.70
C ARG A 383 16.63 6.04 -5.66
N LEU A 384 15.51 6.77 -5.75
CA LEU A 384 14.34 6.57 -4.90
C LEU A 384 13.79 5.14 -5.05
N PHE A 385 13.57 4.67 -6.28
CA PHE A 385 13.01 3.34 -6.51
C PHE A 385 13.96 2.22 -6.07
N LEU A 386 15.27 2.42 -6.21
CA LEU A 386 16.25 1.47 -5.67
C LEU A 386 16.15 1.38 -4.14
N ALA A 387 16.10 2.52 -3.45
CA ALA A 387 15.97 2.57 -1.99
C ALA A 387 14.64 1.99 -1.49
N GLU A 388 13.58 2.11 -2.29
CA GLU A 388 12.24 1.61 -1.96
C GLU A 388 12.12 0.10 -2.18
N SER A 389 12.66 -0.43 -3.27
CA SER A 389 12.30 -1.77 -3.76
C SER A 389 13.41 -2.81 -3.59
N CYS A 390 14.69 -2.42 -3.73
CA CYS A 390 15.80 -3.36 -3.76
C CYS A 390 16.27 -3.72 -2.35
N ASP A 391 16.31 -5.02 -2.03
CA ASP A 391 16.76 -5.51 -0.72
C ASP A 391 18.27 -5.31 -0.51
N ASP A 392 19.04 -5.11 -1.58
CA ASP A 392 20.49 -4.90 -1.56
C ASP A 392 20.87 -3.41 -1.65
N ALA A 393 19.91 -2.49 -1.51
CA ALA A 393 20.17 -1.05 -1.55
C ALA A 393 21.22 -0.64 -0.49
N PRO A 394 22.27 0.14 -0.84
CA PRO A 394 23.34 0.47 0.08
C PRO A 394 22.91 1.52 1.12
N ALA A 395 23.53 1.47 2.30
CA ALA A 395 23.18 2.28 3.46
C ALA A 395 23.30 3.80 3.22
N ASP A 396 24.30 4.22 2.46
CA ASP A 396 24.53 5.62 2.10
C ASP A 396 23.43 6.17 1.19
N LEU A 397 22.98 5.39 0.22
CA LEU A 397 21.82 5.73 -0.61
C LEU A 397 20.54 5.86 0.24
N LEU A 398 20.32 4.93 1.15
CA LEU A 398 19.12 4.94 2.01
C LEU A 398 19.08 6.22 2.88
N LEU A 399 20.23 6.64 3.43
CA LEU A 399 20.36 7.91 4.16
C LEU A 399 20.21 9.14 3.25
N GLU A 400 20.77 9.08 2.04
CA GLU A 400 20.61 10.14 1.06
C GLU A 400 19.13 10.33 0.72
N VAL A 401 18.44 9.26 0.34
CA VAL A 401 17.01 9.30 0.00
C VAL A 401 16.19 9.75 1.21
N TRP A 402 16.48 9.26 2.41
CA TRP A 402 15.83 9.73 3.63
C TRP A 402 15.96 11.24 3.82
N ARG A 403 17.08 11.84 3.46
CA ARG A 403 17.35 13.28 3.66
C ARG A 403 16.43 14.17 2.82
N TRP A 404 16.12 13.78 1.59
CA TRP A 404 15.42 14.67 0.65
C TRP A 404 14.01 14.23 0.28
N TRP A 405 13.67 12.93 0.44
CA TRP A 405 12.35 12.41 0.09
C TRP A 405 11.39 12.48 1.27
N ASP A 406 10.32 13.27 1.15
CA ASP A 406 9.25 13.46 2.13
C ASP A 406 7.89 12.90 1.69
N GLY A 407 7.81 12.34 0.47
CA GLY A 407 6.60 11.71 -0.06
C GLY A 407 6.29 10.35 0.56
N GLY A 408 5.14 9.79 0.19
CA GLY A 408 4.78 8.40 0.53
C GLY A 408 5.63 7.40 -0.25
N PHE A 409 6.03 6.32 0.42
CA PHE A 409 6.67 5.17 -0.21
C PHE A 409 5.62 4.09 -0.48
N SER A 410 5.81 3.30 -1.54
CA SER A 410 4.97 2.11 -1.77
C SER A 410 5.13 1.10 -0.64
N HIS A 411 6.29 1.12 0.03
CA HIS A 411 6.58 0.38 1.24
C HIS A 411 6.70 1.38 2.40
N PRO A 412 5.65 1.53 3.24
CA PRO A 412 5.58 2.59 4.26
C PRO A 412 6.75 2.60 5.26
N ASP A 413 7.39 1.45 5.46
CA ASP A 413 8.51 1.31 6.38
C ASP A 413 9.87 1.64 5.75
N ARG A 414 9.94 1.89 4.43
CA ARG A 414 11.21 2.24 3.77
C ARG A 414 11.34 3.75 3.57
N PRO A 415 12.60 4.28 3.55
CA PRO A 415 13.89 3.58 3.68
C PRO A 415 14.27 3.21 5.12
N ARG A 416 13.70 3.83 6.17
CA ARG A 416 14.09 3.62 7.59
C ARG A 416 13.92 2.15 8.04
N GLY A 417 12.86 1.46 7.60
CA GLY A 417 12.62 0.03 7.88
C GLY A 417 13.46 -0.92 7.04
N HIS A 418 14.29 -0.42 6.11
CA HIS A 418 15.13 -1.27 5.28
C HIS A 418 16.19 -2.01 6.12
N PRO A 419 16.48 -3.32 5.86
CA PRO A 419 17.50 -4.07 6.61
C PRO A 419 18.87 -3.39 6.62
N ASN A 420 19.28 -2.78 5.51
CA ASN A 420 20.56 -2.09 5.35
C ASN A 420 20.53 -0.64 5.82
N PHE A 421 19.40 -0.12 6.33
CA PHE A 421 19.37 1.23 6.86
C PHE A 421 20.25 1.30 8.12
N PRO A 422 21.11 2.31 8.26
CA PRO A 422 22.01 2.42 9.41
C PRO A 422 21.24 2.43 10.72
N ARG A 423 21.69 1.62 11.68
CA ARG A 423 21.14 1.55 13.06
C ARG A 423 22.06 2.15 14.09
N THR A 424 23.31 2.42 13.72
CA THR A 424 24.35 2.97 14.60
C THR A 424 24.93 4.24 14.00
N GLY A 425 25.55 5.08 14.84
CA GLY A 425 26.13 6.36 14.42
C GLY A 425 25.08 7.42 14.06
N LEU A 426 23.81 7.22 14.45
CA LEU A 426 22.73 8.16 14.17
C LEU A 426 22.70 9.34 15.14
N LEU A 427 23.36 9.22 16.31
CA LEU A 427 23.51 10.31 17.28
C LEU A 427 24.15 11.56 16.68
N ARG A 428 25.02 11.41 15.68
CA ARG A 428 25.65 12.56 14.97
C ARG A 428 24.64 13.50 14.33
N TYR A 429 23.40 13.03 14.10
CA TYR A 429 22.32 13.83 13.52
C TYR A 429 21.46 14.54 14.57
N ALA A 430 21.74 14.40 15.85
CA ALA A 430 20.91 14.99 16.91
C ALA A 430 20.79 16.52 16.84
N ASP A 431 21.78 17.17 16.22
CA ASP A 431 21.85 18.61 16.02
C ASP A 431 21.91 19.00 14.51
N ASP A 432 21.54 18.08 13.60
CA ASP A 432 21.54 18.35 12.15
C ASP A 432 20.57 19.49 11.82
N PRO A 433 20.91 20.40 10.91
CA PRO A 433 20.01 21.47 10.46
C PRO A 433 18.66 20.96 9.97
N SER A 434 18.64 19.79 9.31
CA SER A 434 17.43 19.15 8.83
C SER A 434 16.69 18.46 9.98
N PRO A 435 15.43 18.84 10.26
CA PRO A 435 14.59 18.15 11.24
C PRO A 435 14.42 16.66 10.91
N ARG A 436 14.35 16.34 9.62
CA ARG A 436 14.23 14.97 9.14
C ARG A 436 15.42 14.10 9.54
N MET A 437 16.65 14.66 9.56
CA MET A 437 17.83 13.96 10.03
C MET A 437 17.83 13.84 11.56
N ARG A 438 17.43 14.91 12.29
CA ARG A 438 17.33 14.85 13.77
C ARG A 438 16.41 13.75 14.27
N ARG A 439 15.35 13.41 13.51
CA ARG A 439 14.43 12.30 13.82
C ARG A 439 15.11 10.92 13.90
N LEU A 440 16.29 10.76 13.32
CA LEU A 440 17.03 9.49 13.34
C LEU A 440 17.79 9.27 14.66
N ALA A 441 18.15 10.33 15.38
CA ALA A 441 19.00 10.23 16.57
C ALA A 441 18.40 9.32 17.67
N PRO A 442 17.08 9.30 17.94
CA PRO A 442 16.48 8.36 18.90
C PRO A 442 16.60 6.89 18.50
N ASP A 443 16.81 6.57 17.21
CA ASP A 443 16.90 5.20 16.73
C ASP A 443 18.28 4.56 16.98
N ASP A 444 19.27 5.36 17.35
CA ASP A 444 20.59 4.85 17.72
C ASP A 444 20.50 4.05 19.03
N PRO A 445 21.10 2.84 19.11
CA PRO A 445 21.11 2.04 20.34
C PRO A 445 21.76 2.75 21.53
N GLN A 446 22.64 3.73 21.28
CA GLN A 446 23.28 4.54 22.32
C GLN A 446 22.49 5.81 22.69
N SER A 447 21.29 5.99 22.11
CA SER A 447 20.42 7.11 22.45
C SER A 447 19.92 7.01 23.90
N THR A 448 19.94 8.14 24.61
CA THR A 448 19.59 8.21 26.03
C THR A 448 18.21 8.86 26.25
N PRO A 449 17.57 8.63 27.41
CA PRO A 449 16.35 9.34 27.80
C PRO A 449 16.49 10.87 27.74
N GLU A 450 17.65 11.41 28.14
CA GLU A 450 17.92 12.85 28.13
C GLU A 450 17.92 13.43 26.73
N LEU A 451 18.40 12.66 25.73
CA LEU A 451 18.32 13.07 24.33
C LEU A 451 16.85 13.12 23.88
N VAL A 452 16.05 12.11 24.21
CA VAL A 452 14.62 12.07 23.87
C VAL A 452 13.88 13.24 24.52
N GLU A 453 14.19 13.53 25.80
CA GLU A 453 13.65 14.70 26.51
C GLU A 453 14.00 16.01 25.81
N ARG A 454 15.23 16.20 25.36
CA ARG A 454 15.66 17.36 24.60
C ARG A 454 14.89 17.47 23.28
N LEU A 455 14.78 16.38 22.52
CA LEU A 455 14.08 16.35 21.23
C LEU A 455 12.56 16.54 21.39
N SER A 456 11.99 16.23 22.55
CA SER A 456 10.57 16.53 22.84
C SER A 456 10.25 18.03 22.89
N ARG A 457 11.29 18.88 22.89
CA ARG A 457 11.22 20.35 22.87
C ARG A 457 11.77 20.97 21.58
N ASP A 458 12.05 20.15 20.57
CA ASP A 458 12.57 20.60 19.27
C ASP A 458 11.64 21.63 18.61
N PRO A 459 12.15 22.65 17.92
CA PRO A 459 11.32 23.62 17.21
C PRO A 459 10.44 22.96 16.12
N ALA A 460 10.92 21.89 15.48
CA ALA A 460 10.19 21.19 14.44
C ALA A 460 9.22 20.14 15.02
N ALA A 461 7.96 20.23 14.64
CA ALA A 461 6.91 19.32 15.10
C ALA A 461 7.22 17.84 14.80
N GLU A 462 7.78 17.54 13.63
CA GLU A 462 8.14 16.17 13.24
C GLU A 462 9.18 15.52 14.16
N VAL A 463 10.10 16.32 14.75
CA VAL A 463 11.09 15.84 15.71
C VAL A 463 10.42 15.61 17.06
N ARG A 464 9.55 16.54 17.51
CA ARG A 464 8.77 16.35 18.73
C ARG A 464 7.86 15.14 18.63
N ARG A 465 7.24 14.90 17.47
CA ARG A 465 6.43 13.71 17.21
C ARG A 465 7.25 12.44 17.34
N ARG A 466 8.49 12.39 16.79
CA ARG A 466 9.35 11.23 16.95
C ARG A 466 9.74 11.00 18.43
N ALA A 467 9.99 12.06 19.18
CA ALA A 467 10.23 11.94 20.62
C ALA A 467 8.98 11.46 21.39
N ALA A 468 7.77 11.90 20.96
CA ALA A 468 6.51 11.46 21.53
C ALA A 468 6.20 9.95 21.30
N GLU A 469 6.80 9.32 20.28
CA GLU A 469 6.71 7.87 20.03
C GLU A 469 7.63 7.06 20.95
N ASP A 470 8.65 7.68 21.53
CA ASP A 470 9.72 6.97 22.21
C ASP A 470 9.32 6.54 23.62
N PRO A 471 9.43 5.24 23.96
CA PRO A 471 9.06 4.75 25.31
C PRO A 471 10.01 5.22 26.42
N ARG A 472 11.16 5.83 26.10
CA ARG A 472 12.10 6.42 27.06
C ARG A 472 11.72 7.84 27.44
N LEU A 473 10.70 8.44 26.79
CA LEU A 473 10.19 9.76 27.17
C LEU A 473 9.60 9.70 28.58
N SER A 474 9.80 10.75 29.37
CA SER A 474 9.17 10.82 30.70
C SER A 474 7.66 10.98 30.60
N ALA A 475 6.92 10.45 31.59
CA ALA A 475 5.49 10.63 31.69
C ALA A 475 5.08 12.12 31.71
N ALA A 476 5.87 12.97 32.38
CA ALA A 476 5.63 14.42 32.40
C ALA A 476 5.75 15.06 31.02
N SER A 477 6.75 14.68 30.23
CA SER A 477 6.89 15.19 28.88
C SER A 477 5.82 14.64 27.94
N ALA A 478 5.38 13.38 28.10
CA ALA A 478 4.26 12.83 27.37
C ALA A 478 2.95 13.59 27.67
N VAL A 479 2.67 13.88 28.94
CA VAL A 479 1.51 14.71 29.34
C VAL A 479 1.61 16.12 28.77
N ARG A 480 2.77 16.77 28.81
CA ARG A 480 2.98 18.10 28.22
C ARG A 480 2.70 18.12 26.72
N LEU A 481 3.11 17.07 26.00
CA LEU A 481 2.92 16.97 24.54
C LEU A 481 1.45 16.71 24.14
N LEU A 482 0.55 16.34 25.05
CA LEU A 482 -0.89 16.31 24.80
C LEU A 482 -1.46 17.71 24.48
N ASP A 483 -0.78 18.77 24.91
CA ASP A 483 -1.16 20.16 24.66
C ASP A 483 -0.24 20.83 23.60
N ASP A 484 0.48 20.05 22.79
CA ASP A 484 1.33 20.59 21.71
C ASP A 484 0.49 21.35 20.67
N VAL A 485 1.10 22.38 20.06
CA VAL A 485 0.44 23.16 19.00
C VAL A 485 0.17 22.33 17.76
N ASP A 486 1.01 21.32 17.48
CA ASP A 486 0.88 20.41 16.35
C ASP A 486 -0.04 19.23 16.71
N GLU A 487 -1.06 19.00 15.89
CA GLU A 487 -2.02 17.91 16.08
C GLU A 487 -1.36 16.52 16.01
N GLY A 488 -0.42 16.32 15.09
CA GLY A 488 0.29 15.04 14.94
C GLY A 488 1.14 14.70 16.17
N VAL A 489 1.69 15.72 16.85
CA VAL A 489 2.40 15.54 18.13
C VAL A 489 1.42 15.14 19.23
N ARG A 490 0.25 15.81 19.33
CA ARG A 490 -0.79 15.45 20.33
C ARG A 490 -1.28 14.03 20.15
N ILE A 491 -1.59 13.64 18.91
CA ILE A 491 -2.05 12.29 18.56
C ILE A 491 -1.00 11.26 18.99
N THR A 492 0.27 11.51 18.68
CA THR A 492 1.36 10.59 19.00
C THR A 492 1.58 10.48 20.51
N ALA A 493 1.54 11.61 21.23
CA ALA A 493 1.64 11.64 22.68
C ALA A 493 0.51 10.84 23.35
N ALA A 494 -0.74 10.94 22.83
CA ALA A 494 -1.88 10.18 23.34
C ALA A 494 -1.69 8.65 23.21
N ARG A 495 -0.87 8.20 22.27
CA ARG A 495 -0.52 6.78 22.05
C ARG A 495 0.72 6.31 22.82
N ASN A 496 1.42 7.20 23.51
CA ASN A 496 2.62 6.80 24.25
C ASN A 496 2.25 5.98 25.50
N PRO A 497 2.83 4.77 25.69
CA PRO A 497 2.50 3.89 26.83
C PRO A 497 2.89 4.44 28.21
N VAL A 498 3.74 5.45 28.27
CA VAL A 498 4.17 6.05 29.55
C VAL A 498 3.14 7.01 30.14
N LEU A 499 2.05 7.31 29.41
CA LEU A 499 1.00 8.20 29.94
C LEU A 499 0.37 7.64 31.23
N PRO A 500 0.14 8.50 32.24
CA PRO A 500 -0.60 8.13 33.45
C PRO A 500 -2.03 7.70 33.13
N ALA A 501 -2.58 6.76 33.94
CA ALA A 501 -3.92 6.26 33.76
C ALA A 501 -4.98 7.38 33.79
N ARG A 502 -4.84 8.36 34.68
CA ARG A 502 -5.73 9.53 34.76
C ARG A 502 -5.75 10.37 33.47
N SER A 503 -4.59 10.52 32.81
CA SER A 503 -4.52 11.22 31.53
C SER A 503 -5.25 10.43 30.45
N LEU A 504 -5.02 9.12 30.35
CA LEU A 504 -5.72 8.24 29.40
C LEU A 504 -7.22 8.23 29.65
N VAL A 505 -7.67 8.16 30.92
CA VAL A 505 -9.11 8.21 31.26
C VAL A 505 -9.75 9.51 30.81
N ARG A 506 -9.06 10.64 30.99
CA ARG A 506 -9.52 11.95 30.51
C ARG A 506 -9.70 11.94 28.98
N LEU A 507 -8.69 11.45 28.26
CA LEU A 507 -8.73 11.38 26.79
C LEU A 507 -9.81 10.40 26.28
N LEU A 508 -10.04 9.28 26.95
CA LEU A 508 -11.07 8.30 26.60
C LEU A 508 -12.50 8.86 26.72
N ARG A 509 -12.72 9.90 27.54
CA ARG A 509 -14.03 10.56 27.71
C ARG A 509 -14.29 11.69 26.73
N ASP A 510 -13.25 12.17 26.06
CA ASP A 510 -13.36 13.25 25.08
C ASP A 510 -13.44 12.69 23.66
N ARG A 511 -14.52 13.00 22.94
CA ARG A 511 -14.75 12.54 21.56
C ARG A 511 -13.65 12.94 20.57
N ALA A 512 -12.96 14.04 20.81
CA ALA A 512 -11.89 14.53 19.94
C ALA A 512 -10.60 13.70 20.08
N THR A 513 -10.38 13.08 21.26
CA THR A 513 -9.11 12.41 21.59
C THR A 513 -9.24 10.91 21.84
N LEU A 514 -10.47 10.40 22.05
CA LEU A 514 -10.69 8.99 22.42
C LEU A 514 -10.09 7.99 21.42
N ARG A 515 -10.10 8.31 20.12
CA ARG A 515 -9.51 7.48 19.07
C ARG A 515 -8.07 7.09 19.39
N ASP A 516 -7.28 8.09 19.76
CA ASP A 516 -5.86 7.91 19.97
C ASP A 516 -5.57 7.33 21.36
N ALA A 517 -6.39 7.66 22.34
CA ALA A 517 -6.31 7.07 23.67
C ALA A 517 -6.66 5.58 23.68
N VAL A 518 -7.65 5.15 22.91
CA VAL A 518 -8.01 3.73 22.76
C VAL A 518 -6.89 2.94 22.07
N ALA A 519 -6.15 3.55 21.14
CA ALA A 519 -5.01 2.95 20.47
C ALA A 519 -3.73 2.94 21.34
N ASN A 520 -3.77 3.45 22.57
CA ASN A 520 -2.60 3.47 23.47
C ASN A 520 -2.27 2.05 23.98
N PRO A 521 -1.03 1.54 23.76
CA PRO A 521 -0.64 0.21 24.23
C PRO A 521 -0.58 0.05 25.75
N GLY A 522 -0.57 1.14 26.51
CA GLY A 522 -0.65 1.14 27.99
C GLY A 522 -2.06 0.89 28.54
N LEU A 523 -3.08 0.72 27.66
CA LEU A 523 -4.44 0.43 28.09
C LEU A 523 -4.53 -1.00 28.66
N PRO A 524 -4.99 -1.18 29.93
CA PRO A 524 -5.03 -2.51 30.54
C PRO A 524 -6.04 -3.45 29.87
N VAL A 525 -5.68 -4.74 29.70
CA VAL A 525 -6.55 -5.75 29.10
C VAL A 525 -7.93 -5.85 29.77
N PRO A 526 -8.07 -5.84 31.11
CA PRO A 526 -9.39 -5.83 31.76
C PRO A 526 -10.25 -4.62 31.35
N VAL A 527 -9.63 -3.47 31.12
CA VAL A 527 -10.29 -2.25 30.64
C VAL A 527 -10.80 -2.45 29.21
N MET A 528 -9.97 -3.00 28.31
CA MET A 528 -10.36 -3.31 26.93
C MET A 528 -11.57 -4.25 26.87
N ARG A 529 -11.56 -5.32 27.67
CA ARG A 529 -12.70 -6.26 27.76
C ARG A 529 -13.97 -5.57 28.23
N ARG A 530 -13.85 -4.72 29.24
CA ARG A 530 -14.97 -3.97 29.81
C ARG A 530 -15.56 -2.92 28.83
N MET A 531 -14.72 -2.36 27.94
CA MET A 531 -15.17 -1.47 26.87
C MET A 531 -16.17 -2.16 25.92
N LEU A 532 -16.06 -3.48 25.76
CA LEU A 532 -16.91 -4.26 24.86
C LEU A 532 -18.14 -4.87 25.56
N GLU A 533 -18.28 -4.75 26.89
CA GLU A 533 -19.44 -5.26 27.61
C GLU A 533 -20.71 -4.56 27.15
N GLY A 534 -21.72 -5.34 26.73
CA GLY A 534 -23.01 -4.84 26.27
C GLY A 534 -23.03 -4.29 24.84
N VAL A 535 -21.90 -4.22 24.15
CA VAL A 535 -21.88 -3.83 22.72
C VAL A 535 -22.45 -4.98 21.89
N GLY A 536 -23.51 -4.70 21.11
CA GLY A 536 -24.11 -5.64 20.18
C GLY A 536 -23.48 -5.54 18.77
N PRO A 537 -23.69 -6.57 17.91
CA PRO A 537 -23.21 -6.54 16.52
C PRO A 537 -23.91 -5.43 15.73
N ARG A 538 -23.19 -4.79 14.83
CA ARG A 538 -23.76 -3.85 13.84
C ARG A 538 -24.45 -4.64 12.71
N ASP A 539 -25.63 -4.17 12.26
CA ASP A 539 -26.41 -4.74 11.15
C ASP A 539 -25.75 -4.59 9.76
#